data_8a16b0b2e2bcca8128805599e01a8b4c
#
_entry.id   8a16b0b2e2bcca8128805599e01a8b4c
#
_cell.length_a   1.000
_cell.length_b   1.000
_cell.length_c   1.000
_cell.angle_alpha   90.00
_cell.angle_beta   90.00
_cell.angle_gamma   90.00
#
_symmetry.space_group_name_H-M   'P 1'
#
loop_
_entity.id
_entity.type
_entity.pdbx_description
1 polymer ?
#
loop_
_entity_poly.entity_id
_entity_poly.type
_entity_poly.pdbx_seq_one_letter_code
_entity_poly.pdbx_strand_id
1 'polypeptide(L)'
;SCIPGMFEPIFYESRYLVDGGVLNNLPVEPLQASCEVLIGVNCNHLPELAAVRNVKNLLERAVMMNMNFNAYSRKSACTYFIEAPGLGQFGVFDLKKAPEFFQAGYNQAMKVIEANPSLLEIFQPLQPQPSDL
;
A
#
# COMPACT_ATOMS: atom_id res chain seq x y z
N SER A 1 13.18 5.89 0.75
CA SER A 1 12.43 5.95 -0.54
C SER A 1 13.36 6.08 -1.76
N CYS A 2 14.43 5.28 -1.79
CA CYS A 2 15.36 5.24 -2.92
C CYS A 2 14.96 4.10 -3.86
N ILE A 3 13.92 4.32 -4.67
CA ILE A 3 13.41 3.31 -5.62
C ILE A 3 14.51 3.02 -6.66
N PRO A 4 14.96 1.75 -6.78
CA PRO A 4 15.99 1.39 -7.75
C PRO A 4 15.61 1.76 -9.18
N GLY A 5 16.56 2.35 -9.92
CA GLY A 5 16.36 2.83 -11.28
C GLY A 5 15.73 4.23 -11.39
N MET A 6 15.28 4.83 -10.27
CA MET A 6 14.72 6.19 -10.22
C MET A 6 15.54 7.13 -9.35
N PHE A 7 16.06 6.65 -8.23
CA PHE A 7 16.85 7.42 -7.28
C PHE A 7 18.16 6.71 -6.97
N GLU A 8 19.18 7.48 -6.62
CA GLU A 8 20.45 6.94 -6.16
C GLU A 8 20.28 6.30 -4.78
N PRO A 9 20.89 5.13 -4.55
CA PRO A 9 20.88 4.50 -3.23
C PRO A 9 21.68 5.32 -2.23
N ILE A 10 21.25 5.33 -0.98
CA ILE A 10 21.96 6.01 0.11
C ILE A 10 23.05 5.07 0.65
N PHE A 11 24.31 5.54 0.70
CA PHE A 11 25.37 4.81 1.34
C PHE A 11 25.41 5.14 2.84
N TYR A 12 25.18 4.14 3.69
CA TYR A 12 25.15 4.28 5.14
C TYR A 12 25.73 3.04 5.81
N GLU A 13 26.62 3.22 6.79
CA GLU A 13 27.29 2.14 7.53
C GLU A 13 27.84 1.01 6.64
N SER A 14 28.59 1.38 5.60
CA SER A 14 29.19 0.45 4.62
C SER A 14 28.18 -0.39 3.80
N ARG A 15 26.92 0.07 3.70
CA ARG A 15 25.83 -0.58 2.95
C ARG A 15 25.13 0.42 2.04
N TYR A 16 24.65 -0.06 0.91
CA TYR A 16 23.71 0.72 0.08
C TYR A 16 22.28 0.43 0.53
N LEU A 17 21.59 1.47 0.92
CA LEU A 17 20.17 1.41 1.29
C LEU A 17 19.32 1.77 0.08
N VAL A 18 18.30 0.96 -0.15
CA VAL A 18 17.26 1.17 -1.18
C VAL A 18 15.88 1.17 -0.54
N ASP A 19 14.86 1.47 -1.33
CA ASP A 19 13.47 1.45 -0.87
C ASP A 19 13.07 0.07 -0.34
N GLY A 20 12.53 0.03 0.87
CA GLY A 20 12.08 -1.21 1.51
C GLY A 20 10.95 -1.91 0.77
N GLY A 21 10.15 -1.17 -0.01
CA GLY A 21 9.06 -1.71 -0.82
C GLY A 21 9.51 -2.73 -1.87
N VAL A 22 10.79 -2.72 -2.24
CA VAL A 22 11.37 -3.73 -3.15
C VAL A 22 11.30 -5.14 -2.57
N LEU A 23 11.49 -5.26 -1.26
CA LEU A 23 11.47 -6.55 -0.55
C LEU A 23 10.17 -6.80 0.20
N ASN A 24 9.60 -5.76 0.81
CA ASN A 24 8.36 -5.85 1.59
C ASN A 24 7.56 -4.54 1.48
N ASN A 25 6.64 -4.51 0.54
CA ASN A 25 5.78 -3.33 0.28
C ASN A 25 4.57 -3.24 1.23
N LEU A 26 4.27 -4.30 1.97
CA LEU A 26 3.21 -4.35 2.98
C LEU A 26 3.74 -5.06 4.24
N PRO A 27 4.53 -4.36 5.08
CA PRO A 27 5.18 -4.97 6.25
C PRO A 27 4.18 -5.20 7.39
N VAL A 28 3.45 -6.31 7.35
CA VAL A 28 2.47 -6.71 8.37
C VAL A 28 3.12 -7.44 9.54
N GLU A 29 4.26 -8.09 9.31
CA GLU A 29 4.91 -8.97 10.27
C GLU A 29 5.23 -8.28 11.62
N PRO A 30 5.72 -7.03 11.66
CA PRO A 30 5.99 -6.36 12.93
C PRO A 30 4.74 -6.08 13.76
N LEU A 31 3.57 -6.03 13.14
CA LEU A 31 2.31 -5.68 13.78
C LEU A 31 1.48 -6.90 14.20
N GLN A 32 1.70 -8.06 13.56
CA GLN A 32 0.90 -9.27 13.78
C GLN A 32 0.85 -9.73 15.24
N ALA A 33 1.94 -9.55 15.99
CA ALA A 33 2.01 -9.98 17.40
C ALA A 33 1.41 -8.96 18.37
N SER A 34 1.18 -7.71 17.94
CA SER A 34 0.78 -6.60 18.82
C SER A 34 -0.58 -6.00 18.48
N CYS A 35 -1.17 -6.38 17.36
CA CYS A 35 -2.44 -5.82 16.89
C CYS A 35 -3.46 -6.93 16.64
N GLU A 36 -4.66 -6.78 17.19
CA GLU A 36 -5.79 -7.68 16.94
C GLU A 36 -6.41 -7.45 15.55
N VAL A 37 -6.34 -6.23 15.07
CA VAL A 37 -6.87 -5.82 13.76
C VAL A 37 -5.78 -5.19 12.92
N LEU A 38 -5.58 -5.74 11.73
CA LEU A 38 -4.64 -5.24 10.73
C LEU A 38 -5.38 -4.73 9.51
N ILE A 39 -5.19 -3.45 9.21
CA ILE A 39 -5.75 -2.82 8.00
C ILE A 39 -4.61 -2.61 7.01
N GLY A 40 -4.62 -3.38 5.92
CA GLY A 40 -3.67 -3.22 4.83
C GLY A 40 -4.23 -2.28 3.75
N VAL A 41 -3.41 -1.34 3.29
CA VAL A 41 -3.76 -0.44 2.18
C VAL A 41 -2.75 -0.61 1.06
N ASN A 42 -3.21 -1.05 -0.11
CA ASN A 42 -2.37 -1.18 -1.30
C ASN A 42 -2.72 -0.09 -2.33
N CYS A 43 -1.77 0.82 -2.55
CA CYS A 43 -1.89 1.90 -3.54
C CYS A 43 -1.33 1.50 -4.92
N ASN A 44 -0.65 0.37 -5.03
CA ASN A 44 0.11 -0.04 -6.21
C ASN A 44 -0.64 -1.08 -7.04
N HIS A 45 -1.92 -0.84 -7.32
CA HIS A 45 -2.68 -1.74 -8.20
C HIS A 45 -2.07 -1.76 -9.61
N LEU A 46 -1.71 -2.95 -10.09
CA LEU A 46 -1.16 -3.16 -11.43
C LEU A 46 -2.29 -3.44 -12.42
N PRO A 47 -2.47 -2.59 -13.44
CA PRO A 47 -3.39 -2.88 -14.52
C PRO A 47 -2.88 -4.02 -15.39
N GLU A 48 -3.76 -4.66 -16.14
CA GLU A 48 -3.37 -5.54 -17.23
C GLU A 48 -2.46 -4.83 -18.23
N LEU A 49 -1.58 -5.59 -18.86
CA LEU A 49 -0.43 -5.05 -19.59
C LEU A 49 -0.84 -4.16 -20.77
N ALA A 50 -0.60 -2.86 -20.65
CA ALA A 50 -0.41 -2.02 -21.82
C ALA A 50 0.94 -2.33 -22.47
N ALA A 51 1.07 -2.15 -23.77
CA ALA A 51 2.27 -2.49 -24.54
C ALA A 51 3.56 -1.92 -23.92
N VAL A 52 4.57 -2.75 -23.74
CA VAL A 52 5.92 -2.35 -23.33
C VAL A 52 6.57 -1.59 -24.50
N ARG A 53 6.93 -0.33 -24.29
CA ARG A 53 7.47 0.53 -25.34
C ARG A 53 9.01 0.59 -25.37
N ASN A 54 9.66 0.37 -24.23
CA ASN A 54 11.12 0.41 -24.11
C ASN A 54 11.59 -0.36 -22.85
N VAL A 55 12.91 -0.55 -22.74
CA VAL A 55 13.54 -1.29 -21.62
C VAL A 55 13.27 -0.63 -20.27
N LYS A 56 13.25 0.72 -20.21
CA LYS A 56 12.95 1.44 -18.97
C LYS A 56 11.54 1.09 -18.48
N ASN A 57 10.54 1.12 -19.36
CA ASN A 57 9.16 0.72 -18.98
C ASN A 57 9.09 -0.74 -18.53
N LEU A 58 9.90 -1.62 -19.14
CA LEU A 58 9.95 -3.02 -18.72
C LEU A 58 10.51 -3.16 -17.30
N LEU A 59 11.60 -2.45 -16.98
CA LEU A 59 12.20 -2.46 -15.65
C LEU A 59 11.25 -1.87 -14.59
N GLU A 60 10.66 -0.71 -14.88
CA GLU A 60 9.64 -0.11 -14.01
C GLU A 60 8.51 -1.11 -13.73
N ARG A 61 8.01 -1.76 -14.77
CA ARG A 61 6.96 -2.78 -14.67
C ARG A 61 7.40 -3.96 -13.81
N ALA A 62 8.63 -4.47 -14.00
CA ALA A 62 9.15 -5.59 -13.22
C ALA A 62 9.25 -5.25 -11.73
N VAL A 63 9.73 -4.04 -11.39
CA VAL A 63 9.78 -3.56 -10.00
C VAL A 63 8.37 -3.48 -9.41
N MET A 64 7.44 -2.86 -10.12
CA MET A 64 6.05 -2.73 -9.68
C MET A 64 5.36 -4.10 -9.52
N MET A 65 5.62 -5.06 -10.39
CA MET A 65 5.12 -6.43 -10.25
C MET A 65 5.66 -7.11 -9.00
N ASN A 66 6.95 -6.96 -8.70
CA ASN A 66 7.55 -7.51 -7.50
C ASN A 66 6.93 -6.90 -6.23
N MET A 67 6.78 -5.56 -6.18
CA MET A 67 6.16 -4.86 -5.06
C MET A 67 4.72 -5.32 -4.84
N ASN A 68 3.97 -5.50 -5.93
CA ASN A 68 2.59 -5.96 -5.88
C ASN A 68 2.48 -7.40 -5.41
N PHE A 69 3.30 -8.29 -5.94
CA PHE A 69 3.35 -9.69 -5.49
C PHE A 69 3.63 -9.78 -3.99
N ASN A 70 4.57 -8.99 -3.49
CA ASN A 70 4.87 -8.91 -2.07
C ASN A 70 3.68 -8.42 -1.23
N ALA A 71 2.92 -7.42 -1.70
CA ALA A 71 1.72 -6.95 -1.02
C ALA A 71 0.61 -8.01 -1.02
N TYR A 72 0.36 -8.66 -2.16
CA TYR A 72 -0.68 -9.69 -2.27
C TYR A 72 -0.37 -10.94 -1.46
N SER A 73 0.88 -11.36 -1.35
CA SER A 73 1.27 -12.51 -0.52
C SER A 73 0.95 -12.31 0.96
N ARG A 74 0.85 -11.06 1.41
CA ARG A 74 0.54 -10.68 2.80
C ARG A 74 -0.90 -10.24 3.03
N LYS A 75 -1.69 -10.13 1.97
CA LYS A 75 -3.10 -9.73 2.03
C LYS A 75 -3.90 -10.58 3.02
N SER A 76 -3.67 -11.89 3.06
CA SER A 76 -4.36 -12.82 3.96
C SER A 76 -4.03 -12.60 5.44
N ALA A 77 -2.95 -11.90 5.76
CA ALA A 77 -2.60 -11.52 7.12
C ALA A 77 -3.32 -10.25 7.60
N CYS A 78 -3.95 -9.51 6.69
CA CYS A 78 -4.74 -8.33 7.03
C CYS A 78 -6.17 -8.75 7.38
N THR A 79 -6.73 -8.17 8.43
CA THR A 79 -8.16 -8.31 8.76
C THR A 79 -9.02 -7.62 7.70
N TYR A 80 -8.58 -6.45 7.26
CA TYR A 80 -9.20 -5.69 6.17
C TYR A 80 -8.13 -5.28 5.16
N PHE A 81 -8.48 -5.33 3.88
CA PHE A 81 -7.57 -4.96 2.81
C PHE A 81 -8.25 -3.98 1.87
N ILE A 82 -7.68 -2.78 1.78
CA ILE A 82 -8.19 -1.69 0.94
C ILE A 82 -7.28 -1.56 -0.28
N GLU A 83 -7.84 -1.70 -1.45
CA GLU A 83 -7.15 -1.51 -2.71
C GLU A 83 -8.07 -0.83 -3.69
N ALA A 84 -7.65 0.30 -4.26
CA ALA A 84 -8.43 1.03 -5.25
C ALA A 84 -8.11 0.49 -6.66
N PRO A 85 -9.00 -0.30 -7.28
CA PRO A 85 -8.84 -0.68 -8.67
C PRO A 85 -8.89 0.57 -9.55
N GLY A 86 -8.08 0.62 -10.57
CA GLY A 86 -8.05 1.76 -11.49
C GLY A 86 -6.94 2.78 -11.23
N LEU A 87 -6.26 2.75 -10.07
CA LEU A 87 -5.09 3.60 -9.85
C LEU A 87 -3.94 3.26 -10.81
N GLY A 88 -3.84 2.01 -11.23
CA GLY A 88 -2.78 1.56 -12.14
C GLY A 88 -2.82 2.11 -13.57
N GLN A 89 -3.90 2.78 -13.96
CA GLN A 89 -3.96 3.47 -15.27
C GLN A 89 -3.17 4.78 -15.29
N PHE A 90 -2.77 5.27 -14.13
CA PHE A 90 -2.06 6.52 -13.98
C PHE A 90 -0.55 6.29 -13.83
N GLY A 91 0.25 7.23 -14.33
CA GLY A 91 1.70 7.19 -14.11
C GLY A 91 2.06 7.46 -12.66
N VAL A 92 3.10 6.80 -12.15
CA VAL A 92 3.56 6.91 -10.76
C VAL A 92 3.82 8.35 -10.31
N PHE A 93 4.18 9.24 -11.25
CA PHE A 93 4.50 10.65 -10.99
C PHE A 93 3.49 11.64 -11.61
N ASP A 94 2.29 11.20 -11.94
CA ASP A 94 1.26 12.09 -12.48
C ASP A 94 0.58 12.91 -11.37
N LEU A 95 1.37 13.81 -10.75
CA LEU A 95 0.91 14.66 -9.64
C LEU A 95 -0.27 15.57 -10.02
N LYS A 96 -0.48 15.84 -11.31
CA LYS A 96 -1.63 16.64 -11.78
C LYS A 96 -2.96 15.95 -11.52
N LYS A 97 -2.94 14.63 -11.42
CA LYS A 97 -4.11 13.80 -11.14
C LYS A 97 -4.26 13.40 -9.68
N ALA A 98 -3.48 14.01 -8.78
CA ALA A 98 -3.57 13.73 -7.35
C ALA A 98 -5.00 13.83 -6.77
N PRO A 99 -5.85 14.80 -7.16
CA PRO A 99 -7.23 14.84 -6.69
C PRO A 99 -8.06 13.63 -7.13
N GLU A 100 -7.82 13.12 -8.35
CA GLU A 100 -8.51 11.92 -8.87
C GLU A 100 -8.06 10.67 -8.09
N PHE A 101 -6.77 10.57 -7.77
CA PHE A 101 -6.23 9.48 -6.94
C PHE A 101 -6.82 9.47 -5.55
N PHE A 102 -6.86 10.66 -4.93
CA PHE A 102 -7.46 10.81 -3.61
C PHE A 102 -8.92 10.36 -3.62
N GLN A 103 -9.71 10.82 -4.59
CA GLN A 103 -11.12 10.46 -4.68
C GLN A 103 -11.34 8.97 -4.92
N ALA A 104 -10.51 8.34 -5.77
CA ALA A 104 -10.58 6.91 -6.02
C ALA A 104 -10.27 6.10 -4.75
N GLY A 105 -9.21 6.47 -4.03
CA GLY A 105 -8.84 5.85 -2.75
C GLY A 105 -9.91 6.03 -1.69
N TYR A 106 -10.43 7.25 -1.54
CA TYR A 106 -11.50 7.59 -0.59
C TYR A 106 -12.78 6.76 -0.87
N ASN A 107 -13.23 6.76 -2.11
CA ASN A 107 -14.43 6.00 -2.49
C ASN A 107 -14.27 4.50 -2.22
N GLN A 108 -13.08 3.96 -2.46
CA GLN A 108 -12.82 2.55 -2.19
C GLN A 108 -12.77 2.25 -0.68
N ALA A 109 -12.15 3.12 0.11
CA ALA A 109 -12.15 2.99 1.56
C ALA A 109 -13.57 3.03 2.12
N MET A 110 -14.40 3.97 1.66
CA MET A 110 -15.80 4.06 2.07
C MET A 110 -16.59 2.80 1.74
N LYS A 111 -16.41 2.22 0.54
CA LYS A 111 -17.05 0.94 0.18
C LYS A 111 -16.65 -0.20 1.12
N VAL A 112 -15.37 -0.26 1.51
CA VAL A 112 -14.90 -1.30 2.45
C VAL A 112 -15.50 -1.08 3.83
N ILE A 113 -15.61 0.17 4.30
CA ILE A 113 -16.21 0.52 5.58
C ILE A 113 -17.71 0.18 5.58
N GLU A 114 -18.43 0.55 4.53
CA GLU A 114 -19.87 0.26 4.39
C GLU A 114 -20.16 -1.24 4.34
N ALA A 115 -19.27 -2.01 3.70
CA ALA A 115 -19.38 -3.46 3.64
C ALA A 115 -19.00 -4.16 4.97
N ASN A 116 -18.28 -3.45 5.87
CA ASN A 116 -17.78 -3.99 7.13
C ASN A 116 -18.07 -3.01 8.29
N PRO A 117 -19.30 -2.91 8.79
CA PRO A 117 -19.67 -1.98 9.86
C PRO A 117 -18.83 -2.11 11.13
N SER A 118 -18.30 -3.31 11.42
CA SER A 118 -17.38 -3.58 12.53
C SER A 118 -16.09 -2.75 12.49
N LEU A 119 -15.68 -2.27 11.28
CA LEU A 119 -14.57 -1.32 11.16
C LEU A 119 -14.82 -0.02 11.93
N LEU A 120 -16.06 0.47 11.97
CA LEU A 120 -16.41 1.70 12.66
C LEU A 120 -16.34 1.53 14.20
N GLU A 121 -16.57 0.32 14.69
CA GLU A 121 -16.50 0.03 16.12
C GLU A 121 -15.07 0.14 16.67
N ILE A 122 -14.07 -0.15 15.81
CA ILE A 122 -12.65 -0.04 16.17
C ILE A 122 -12.22 1.41 16.45
N PHE A 123 -12.88 2.37 15.82
CA PHE A 123 -12.59 3.80 15.95
C PHE A 123 -13.46 4.52 16.98
N GLN A 124 -14.34 3.81 17.69
CA GLN A 124 -15.05 4.41 18.81
C GLN A 124 -14.05 4.69 19.94
N PRO A 125 -14.06 5.90 20.52
CA PRO A 125 -13.22 6.18 21.68
C PRO A 125 -13.57 5.18 22.78
N LEU A 126 -12.55 4.52 23.35
CA LEU A 126 -12.71 3.66 24.51
C LEU A 126 -13.54 4.44 25.55
N GLN A 127 -14.73 3.96 25.86
CA GLN A 127 -15.51 4.55 26.95
C GLN A 127 -14.70 4.36 28.24
N PRO A 128 -14.52 5.42 29.05
CA PRO A 128 -13.80 5.29 30.30
C PRO A 128 -14.45 4.18 31.12
N GLN A 129 -13.63 3.21 31.54
CA GLN A 129 -14.10 2.12 32.38
C GLN A 129 -14.60 2.70 33.71
N PRO A 130 -15.68 2.20 34.28
CA PRO A 130 -16.23 2.71 35.57
C PRO A 130 -15.25 2.63 36.75
N SER A 131 -14.10 2.00 36.58
CA SER A 131 -13.02 1.90 37.58
C SER A 131 -12.06 3.10 37.60
N ASP A 132 -12.21 4.07 36.72
CA ASP A 132 -11.32 5.24 36.64
C ASP A 132 -11.96 6.51 37.26
N LEU A 133 -13.01 6.36 38.08
CA LEU A 133 -13.67 7.39 38.89
C LEU A 133 -13.41 7.14 40.40
#